data_4225bfae714ca06f8d3c6d1af49e800b
#
_entry.id   4225bfae714ca06f8d3c6d1af49e800b
#
_cell.length_a   1.000
_cell.length_b   1.000
_cell.length_c   1.000
_cell.angle_alpha   90.00
_cell.angle_beta   90.00
_cell.angle_gamma   90.00
#
_symmetry.space_group_name_H-M   'P 1'
#
loop_
_entity.id
_entity.type
_entity.pdbx_description
1 polymer ?
#
loop_
_entity_poly.entity_id
_entity_poly.type
_entity_poly.pdbx_seq_one_letter_code
_entity_poly.pdbx_strand_id
1 'polypeptide(L)'
;TGRSPLEALSIGIDMEDTDIAIRCNIVTVSEDNLPYEQKTIIDHSSGEITTEEAAELIEAVKNELEDDIYKFYVGTSYRHLTIWKNGIVTELTPPHDILGKVVGEYLPEEEKLYEFMKKSYDILNNHPVNIKRAEKGLNKANSLWFWGAGTKPALDSFEGKYGKRGAMISAVDLLKGIAVGTEMKVIEVPGADGTLETNYEGKAQAAVKVLLEDEYDFVYVHVEAPDEMGHQGSLEKKIKAIEYL
;
A
#
# COMPACT_ATOMS: atom_id res chain seq x y z
N THR A 1 -12.53 -8.28 6.86
CA THR A 1 -11.23 -8.39 6.16
C THR A 1 -10.89 -7.03 5.58
N GLY A 2 -9.81 -6.39 6.01
CA GLY A 2 -9.36 -5.09 5.50
C GLY A 2 -8.59 -5.19 4.18
N ARG A 3 -8.14 -4.04 3.63
CA ARG A 3 -7.26 -3.99 2.43
C ARG A 3 -5.87 -4.53 2.72
N SER A 4 -5.34 -4.30 3.92
CA SER A 4 -3.95 -4.63 4.28
C SER A 4 -3.58 -6.09 4.06
N PRO A 5 -4.40 -7.08 4.45
CA PRO A 5 -4.07 -8.47 4.19
C PRO A 5 -4.05 -8.84 2.71
N LEU A 6 -4.88 -8.21 1.89
CA LEU A 6 -4.88 -8.42 0.44
C LEU A 6 -3.64 -7.80 -0.21
N GLU A 7 -3.23 -6.62 0.26
CA GLU A 7 -1.98 -5.98 -0.18
C GLU A 7 -0.76 -6.81 0.26
N ALA A 8 -0.78 -7.42 1.45
CA ALA A 8 0.26 -8.35 1.89
C ALA A 8 0.38 -9.55 0.95
N LEU A 9 -0.74 -10.18 0.58
CA LEU A 9 -0.76 -11.28 -0.39
C LEU A 9 -0.22 -10.85 -1.77
N SER A 10 -0.53 -9.63 -2.23
CA SER A 10 -0.10 -9.14 -3.55
C SER A 10 1.43 -9.02 -3.69
N ILE A 11 2.12 -8.73 -2.60
CA ILE A 11 3.60 -8.63 -2.57
C ILE A 11 4.27 -9.91 -2.07
N GLY A 12 3.51 -11.02 -1.99
CA GLY A 12 4.02 -12.34 -1.67
C GLY A 12 4.34 -12.59 -0.19
N ILE A 13 3.75 -11.81 0.72
CA ILE A 13 3.90 -12.05 2.15
C ILE A 13 3.00 -13.23 2.53
N ASP A 14 3.60 -14.29 3.04
CA ASP A 14 2.88 -15.42 3.63
C ASP A 14 2.49 -15.05 5.07
N MET A 15 1.18 -15.03 5.31
CA MET A 15 0.59 -14.74 6.62
C MET A 15 -0.01 -16.01 7.20
N GLU A 16 0.23 -16.25 8.47
CA GLU A 16 -0.53 -17.23 9.23
C GLU A 16 -1.94 -16.72 9.56
N ASP A 17 -2.86 -17.59 9.88
CA ASP A 17 -4.27 -17.23 10.16
C ASP A 17 -4.43 -16.32 11.39
N THR A 18 -3.45 -16.34 12.28
CA THR A 18 -3.41 -15.51 13.51
C THR A 18 -2.69 -14.18 13.30
N ASP A 19 -2.06 -13.95 12.14
CA ASP A 19 -1.32 -12.74 11.87
C ASP A 19 -2.25 -11.59 11.49
N ILE A 20 -1.84 -10.39 11.87
CA ILE A 20 -2.53 -9.15 11.50
C ILE A 20 -1.66 -8.36 10.52
N ALA A 21 -2.18 -8.08 9.34
CA ALA A 21 -1.58 -7.11 8.44
C ALA A 21 -2.10 -5.71 8.77
N ILE A 22 -1.19 -4.74 8.83
CA ILE A 22 -1.48 -3.35 9.16
C ILE A 22 -0.85 -2.48 8.07
N ARG A 23 -1.60 -1.56 7.49
CA ARG A 23 -1.00 -0.53 6.63
C ARG A 23 -0.08 0.36 7.45
N CYS A 24 1.07 0.64 6.90
CA CYS A 24 2.10 1.48 7.50
C CYS A 24 2.47 2.56 6.48
N ASN A 25 1.91 3.76 6.63
CA ASN A 25 2.32 4.89 5.82
C ASN A 25 3.57 5.53 6.43
N ILE A 26 4.45 6.10 5.58
CA ILE A 26 5.38 7.13 6.04
C ILE A 26 4.71 8.48 5.80
N VAL A 27 4.51 9.24 6.87
CA VAL A 27 3.80 10.51 6.85
C VAL A 27 4.70 11.67 7.25
N THR A 28 4.25 12.90 7.02
CA THR A 28 4.87 14.12 7.53
C THR A 28 4.13 14.57 8.78
N VAL A 29 4.84 14.65 9.90
CA VAL A 29 4.37 15.35 11.10
C VAL A 29 5.20 16.63 11.33
N SER A 30 4.64 17.56 12.10
CA SER A 30 5.29 18.87 12.36
C SER A 30 6.67 18.74 12.99
N GLU A 31 7.59 19.61 12.56
CA GLU A 31 8.95 19.73 13.09
C GLU A 31 9.00 20.86 14.12
N ASP A 32 8.42 20.64 15.27
CA ASP A 32 8.43 21.51 16.41
C ASP A 32 9.08 20.82 17.62
N ASN A 33 9.34 21.58 18.68
CA ASN A 33 9.92 21.04 19.91
C ASN A 33 8.88 20.45 20.87
N LEU A 34 7.68 20.19 20.37
CA LEU A 34 6.60 19.60 21.17
C LEU A 34 6.79 18.08 21.30
N PRO A 35 6.27 17.46 22.37
CA PRO A 35 6.17 16.02 22.47
C PRO A 35 5.44 15.41 21.27
N TYR A 36 5.71 14.15 20.94
CA TYR A 36 5.16 13.47 19.78
C TYR A 36 3.63 13.56 19.71
N GLU A 37 2.97 13.41 20.85
CA GLU A 37 1.51 13.45 21.00
C GLU A 37 0.89 14.82 20.68
N GLN A 38 1.70 15.88 20.70
CA GLN A 38 1.27 17.25 20.40
C GLN A 38 1.64 17.70 18.98
N LYS A 39 2.32 16.85 18.22
CA LYS A 39 2.63 17.13 16.81
C LYS A 39 1.38 17.14 15.95
N THR A 40 1.45 17.86 14.85
CA THR A 40 0.37 17.93 13.85
C THR A 40 0.71 17.07 12.65
N ILE A 41 -0.24 16.28 12.14
CA ILE A 41 -0.07 15.59 10.87
C ILE A 41 -0.22 16.59 9.71
N ILE A 42 0.81 16.72 8.90
CA ILE A 42 0.92 17.70 7.81
C ILE A 42 0.51 17.06 6.48
N ASP A 43 1.01 15.85 6.20
CA ASP A 43 0.80 15.19 4.92
C ASP A 43 0.83 13.66 5.10
N HIS A 44 -0.20 12.98 4.63
CA HIS A 44 -0.35 11.53 4.74
C HIS A 44 0.51 10.74 3.74
N SER A 45 1.05 11.42 2.73
CA SER A 45 1.82 10.85 1.62
C SER A 45 3.27 11.33 1.57
N SER A 46 3.64 12.26 2.46
CA SER A 46 4.96 12.93 2.44
C SER A 46 5.32 13.53 1.08
N GLY A 47 4.33 14.18 0.42
CA GLY A 47 4.48 14.75 -0.92
C GLY A 47 4.62 13.67 -1.98
N GLU A 48 3.95 12.53 -1.81
CA GLU A 48 4.05 11.36 -2.68
C GLU A 48 5.51 10.92 -2.87
N ILE A 49 6.19 10.69 -1.74
CA ILE A 49 7.60 10.26 -1.71
C ILE A 49 7.86 9.11 -2.68
N THR A 50 9.02 9.11 -3.34
CA THR A 50 9.37 8.01 -4.27
C THR A 50 9.57 6.69 -3.53
N THR A 51 9.36 5.58 -4.22
CA THR A 51 9.53 4.24 -3.64
C THR A 51 10.97 4.02 -3.18
N GLU A 52 11.96 4.53 -3.91
CA GLU A 52 13.39 4.40 -3.60
C GLU A 52 13.72 5.13 -2.30
N GLU A 53 13.31 6.39 -2.16
CA GLU A 53 13.54 7.17 -0.94
C GLU A 53 12.82 6.53 0.27
N ALA A 54 11.59 6.07 0.07
CA ALA A 54 10.81 5.42 1.13
C ALA A 54 11.41 4.07 1.55
N ALA A 55 11.96 3.30 0.62
CA ALA A 55 12.63 2.03 0.92
C ALA A 55 13.84 2.23 1.85
N GLU A 56 14.67 3.26 1.60
CA GLU A 56 15.80 3.59 2.49
C GLU A 56 15.32 3.94 3.91
N LEU A 57 14.21 4.67 4.02
CA LEU A 57 13.62 5.05 5.32
C LEU A 57 13.03 3.85 6.06
N ILE A 58 12.34 2.96 5.35
CA ILE A 58 11.79 1.72 5.95
C ILE A 58 12.92 0.78 6.39
N GLU A 59 14.01 0.67 5.64
CA GLU A 59 15.16 -0.13 6.09
C GLU A 59 15.80 0.44 7.37
N ALA A 60 15.88 1.76 7.52
CA ALA A 60 16.32 2.37 8.78
C ALA A 60 15.39 2.02 9.95
N VAL A 61 14.08 2.04 9.73
CA VAL A 61 13.10 1.62 10.73
C VAL A 61 13.23 0.14 11.07
N LYS A 62 13.37 -0.73 10.08
CA LYS A 62 13.54 -2.19 10.27
C LYS A 62 14.75 -2.50 11.15
N ASN A 63 15.87 -1.88 10.87
CA ASN A 63 17.11 -2.09 11.62
C ASN A 63 17.00 -1.79 13.11
N GLU A 64 16.11 -0.87 13.50
CA GLU A 64 15.97 -0.39 14.87
C GLU A 64 14.72 -0.96 15.59
N LEU A 65 13.64 -1.24 14.84
CA LEU A 65 12.34 -1.54 15.44
C LEU A 65 11.79 -2.92 15.12
N GLU A 66 12.28 -3.59 14.06
CA GLU A 66 11.81 -4.93 13.70
C GLU A 66 12.24 -5.96 14.75
N ASP A 67 11.33 -6.87 15.09
CA ASP A 67 11.59 -7.98 16.00
C ASP A 67 10.91 -9.27 15.49
N ASP A 68 10.83 -10.32 16.32
CA ASP A 68 10.21 -11.59 15.92
C ASP A 68 8.68 -11.52 15.85
N ILE A 69 8.06 -10.47 16.39
CA ILE A 69 6.62 -10.28 16.45
C ILE A 69 6.14 -9.29 15.39
N TYR A 70 6.92 -8.23 15.14
CA TYR A 70 6.58 -7.18 14.20
C TYR A 70 7.56 -7.15 13.04
N LYS A 71 7.05 -7.31 11.82
CA LYS A 71 7.83 -7.30 10.57
C LYS A 71 7.37 -6.15 9.68
N PHE A 72 8.34 -5.41 9.12
CA PHE A 72 8.07 -4.29 8.21
C PHE A 72 8.41 -4.66 6.77
N TYR A 73 7.53 -4.31 5.85
CA TYR A 73 7.67 -4.61 4.42
C TYR A 73 7.54 -3.34 3.59
N VAL A 74 8.49 -3.16 2.70
CA VAL A 74 8.48 -2.05 1.75
C VAL A 74 7.37 -2.28 0.72
N GLY A 75 6.55 -1.27 0.53
CA GLY A 75 5.54 -1.22 -0.51
C GLY A 75 5.87 -0.16 -1.56
N THR A 76 4.85 0.53 -2.08
CA THR A 76 5.01 1.54 -3.14
C THR A 76 4.83 2.94 -2.57
N SER A 77 5.75 3.86 -2.89
CA SER A 77 5.71 5.26 -2.44
C SER A 77 5.62 5.33 -0.91
N TYR A 78 4.68 6.07 -0.36
CA TYR A 78 4.45 6.22 1.08
C TYR A 78 3.73 5.03 1.74
N ARG A 79 3.28 4.04 0.98
CA ARG A 79 2.44 2.92 1.43
C ARG A 79 3.28 1.68 1.67
N HIS A 80 3.37 1.25 2.91
CA HIS A 80 4.09 0.07 3.36
C HIS A 80 3.17 -0.82 4.20
N LEU A 81 3.69 -1.95 4.64
CA LEU A 81 2.96 -2.91 5.47
C LEU A 81 3.77 -3.32 6.69
N THR A 82 3.04 -3.61 7.76
CA THR A 82 3.56 -4.25 8.95
C THR A 82 2.75 -5.51 9.21
N ILE A 83 3.43 -6.62 9.47
CA ILE A 83 2.80 -7.86 9.95
C ILE A 83 3.05 -7.97 11.45
N TRP A 84 1.98 -8.09 12.19
CA TRP A 84 1.97 -8.35 13.62
C TRP A 84 1.60 -9.82 13.86
N LYS A 85 2.59 -10.64 14.20
CA LYS A 85 2.41 -12.08 14.44
C LYS A 85 1.58 -12.31 15.68
N ASN A 86 0.58 -13.19 15.56
CA ASN A 86 -0.38 -13.51 16.61
C ASN A 86 -1.00 -12.25 17.25
N GLY A 87 -1.23 -11.22 16.44
CA GLY A 87 -1.78 -9.96 16.88
C GLY A 87 -3.30 -9.99 17.06
N ILE A 88 -3.84 -8.83 17.41
CA ILE A 88 -5.28 -8.60 17.49
C ILE A 88 -5.68 -7.45 16.56
N VAL A 89 -6.84 -7.56 15.95
CA VAL A 89 -7.38 -6.44 15.17
C VAL A 89 -7.71 -5.30 16.13
N THR A 90 -7.09 -4.16 15.92
CA THR A 90 -7.30 -2.94 16.70
C THR A 90 -7.84 -1.82 15.79
N GLU A 91 -8.58 -0.90 16.38
CA GLU A 91 -9.08 0.27 15.67
C GLU A 91 -7.94 1.28 15.49
N LEU A 92 -7.71 1.69 14.26
CA LEU A 92 -6.63 2.59 13.87
C LEU A 92 -7.16 3.66 12.91
N THR A 93 -6.80 4.90 13.13
CA THR A 93 -7.30 6.04 12.35
C THR A 93 -6.52 6.23 11.05
N PRO A 94 -7.17 6.31 9.88
CA PRO A 94 -6.50 6.62 8.62
C PRO A 94 -5.86 8.02 8.64
N PRO A 95 -4.62 8.19 8.17
CA PRO A 95 -3.90 9.47 8.26
C PRO A 95 -4.52 10.57 7.38
N HIS A 96 -5.18 10.20 6.29
CA HIS A 96 -5.84 11.18 5.40
C HIS A 96 -7.11 11.81 6.00
N ASP A 97 -7.69 11.22 7.05
CA ASP A 97 -8.87 11.76 7.74
C ASP A 97 -8.52 12.82 8.80
N ILE A 98 -7.24 12.95 9.12
CA ILE A 98 -6.77 13.78 10.23
C ILE A 98 -5.72 14.83 9.84
N LEU A 99 -5.63 15.17 8.55
CA LEU A 99 -4.72 16.23 8.10
C LEU A 99 -4.99 17.55 8.83
N GLY A 100 -3.92 18.19 9.29
CA GLY A 100 -3.97 19.43 10.07
C GLY A 100 -4.39 19.27 11.53
N LYS A 101 -4.60 18.04 12.02
CA LYS A 101 -4.98 17.78 13.42
C LYS A 101 -3.78 17.35 14.26
N VAL A 102 -3.86 17.58 15.56
CA VAL A 102 -2.89 17.09 16.54
C VAL A 102 -3.07 15.58 16.68
N VAL A 103 -1.95 14.84 16.62
CA VAL A 103 -1.97 13.37 16.50
C VAL A 103 -2.43 12.66 17.78
N GLY A 104 -2.32 13.29 18.97
CA GLY A 104 -2.52 12.64 20.26
C GLY A 104 -3.85 11.92 20.43
N GLU A 105 -4.95 12.48 19.91
CA GLU A 105 -6.30 11.88 19.99
C GLU A 105 -6.50 10.68 19.04
N TYR A 106 -5.56 10.44 18.13
CA TYR A 106 -5.66 9.46 17.05
C TYR A 106 -4.59 8.37 17.11
N LEU A 107 -3.77 8.39 18.16
CA LEU A 107 -2.72 7.39 18.39
C LEU A 107 -3.33 6.04 18.73
N PRO A 108 -2.66 4.93 18.36
CA PRO A 108 -3.10 3.59 18.74
C PRO A 108 -3.19 3.41 20.27
N GLU A 109 -4.21 2.68 20.73
CA GLU A 109 -4.26 2.21 22.12
C GLU A 109 -3.23 1.10 22.39
N GLU A 110 -2.79 0.40 21.34
CA GLU A 110 -1.75 -0.61 21.43
C GLU A 110 -0.39 0.06 21.67
N GLU A 111 0.15 -0.14 22.86
CA GLU A 111 1.36 0.55 23.34
C GLU A 111 2.56 0.37 22.39
N LYS A 112 2.73 -0.82 21.82
CA LYS A 112 3.86 -1.13 20.94
C LYS A 112 3.77 -0.39 19.60
N LEU A 113 2.58 -0.28 19.01
CA LEU A 113 2.37 0.47 17.77
C LEU A 113 2.60 1.97 18.00
N TYR A 114 2.11 2.49 19.12
CA TYR A 114 2.38 3.87 19.53
C TYR A 114 3.88 4.13 19.73
N GLU A 115 4.58 3.23 20.46
CA GLU A 115 6.03 3.30 20.66
C GLU A 115 6.78 3.34 19.32
N PHE A 116 6.39 2.52 18.34
CA PHE A 116 6.99 2.51 17.01
C PHE A 116 6.78 3.83 16.27
N MET A 117 5.58 4.41 16.32
CA MET A 117 5.32 5.71 15.71
C MET A 117 6.22 6.79 16.30
N LYS A 118 6.32 6.85 17.62
CA LYS A 118 7.16 7.81 18.33
C LYS A 118 8.65 7.62 18.02
N LYS A 119 9.16 6.40 18.11
CA LYS A 119 10.56 6.08 17.80
C LYS A 119 10.89 6.32 16.32
N SER A 120 9.96 6.06 15.42
CA SER A 120 10.18 6.30 14.00
C SER A 120 10.46 7.78 13.72
N TYR A 121 9.84 8.70 14.46
CA TYR A 121 10.14 10.13 14.35
C TYR A 121 11.61 10.43 14.70
N ASP A 122 12.11 9.84 15.78
CA ASP A 122 13.51 10.04 16.20
C ASP A 122 14.50 9.49 15.17
N ILE A 123 14.18 8.33 14.56
CA ILE A 123 15.00 7.69 13.51
C ILE A 123 14.96 8.49 12.20
N LEU A 124 13.76 8.89 11.77
CA LEU A 124 13.53 9.39 10.42
C LEU A 124 13.74 10.89 10.27
N ASN A 125 13.43 11.70 11.29
CA ASN A 125 13.42 13.16 11.16
C ASN A 125 14.76 13.75 10.70
N ASN A 126 15.88 13.16 11.13
CA ASN A 126 17.22 13.56 10.76
C ASN A 126 17.93 12.56 9.82
N HIS A 127 17.20 11.63 9.23
CA HIS A 127 17.76 10.69 8.27
C HIS A 127 18.29 11.44 7.01
N PRO A 128 19.43 11.01 6.40
CA PRO A 128 20.01 11.67 5.24
C PRO A 128 19.05 11.93 4.08
N VAL A 129 18.13 11.00 3.82
CA VAL A 129 17.04 11.17 2.82
C VAL A 129 16.20 12.40 3.17
N ASN A 130 15.74 12.52 4.40
CA ASN A 130 14.89 13.62 4.84
C ASN A 130 15.62 14.98 4.91
N ILE A 131 16.91 14.96 5.21
CA ILE A 131 17.75 16.18 5.11
C ILE A 131 17.78 16.67 3.66
N LYS A 132 18.07 15.78 2.71
CA LYS A 132 18.09 16.11 1.27
C LYS A 132 16.71 16.57 0.77
N ARG A 133 15.62 15.98 1.27
CA ARG A 133 14.26 16.39 0.93
C ARG A 133 13.97 17.82 1.41
N ALA A 134 14.32 18.13 2.66
CA ALA A 134 14.17 19.47 3.23
C ALA A 134 14.99 20.53 2.47
N GLU A 135 16.22 20.22 2.07
CA GLU A 135 17.07 21.09 1.23
C GLU A 135 16.42 21.42 -0.13
N LYS A 136 15.60 20.51 -0.66
CA LYS A 136 14.83 20.68 -1.90
C LYS A 136 13.46 21.33 -1.67
N GLY A 137 13.11 21.68 -0.45
CA GLY A 137 11.79 22.22 -0.10
C GLY A 137 10.66 21.19 -0.16
N LEU A 138 10.99 19.88 -0.08
CA LEU A 138 10.02 18.80 -0.03
C LEU A 138 9.69 18.44 1.42
N ASN A 139 8.48 17.91 1.63
CA ASN A 139 8.07 17.40 2.93
C ASN A 139 8.97 16.23 3.37
N LYS A 140 9.42 16.25 4.62
CA LYS A 140 10.07 15.09 5.22
C LYS A 140 9.07 13.96 5.43
N ALA A 141 9.49 12.75 5.18
CA ALA A 141 8.77 11.53 5.54
C ALA A 141 9.27 11.06 6.90
N ASN A 142 8.79 11.69 7.98
CA ASN A 142 9.47 11.66 9.28
C ASN A 142 8.75 10.85 10.37
N SER A 143 7.65 10.16 10.04
CA SER A 143 6.97 9.30 11.00
C SER A 143 6.26 8.14 10.32
N LEU A 144 6.24 6.96 10.95
CA LEU A 144 5.31 5.91 10.60
C LEU A 144 3.90 6.25 11.07
N TRP A 145 2.90 5.76 10.33
CA TRP A 145 1.50 5.84 10.72
C TRP A 145 0.79 4.54 10.40
N PHE A 146 0.27 3.86 11.44
CA PHE A 146 -0.42 2.59 11.31
C PHE A 146 -1.93 2.78 11.15
N TRP A 147 -2.55 2.01 10.23
CA TRP A 147 -3.98 2.02 10.01
C TRP A 147 -4.47 0.79 9.24
N GLY A 148 -5.77 0.56 9.23
CA GLY A 148 -6.39 -0.45 8.38
C GLY A 148 -6.00 -1.89 8.71
N ALA A 149 -5.87 -2.22 10.00
CA ALA A 149 -5.56 -3.57 10.48
C ALA A 149 -6.58 -4.62 10.01
N GLY A 150 -6.10 -5.82 9.67
CA GLY A 150 -6.96 -6.92 9.27
C GLY A 150 -6.29 -8.29 9.30
N THR A 151 -7.12 -9.31 9.42
CA THR A 151 -6.72 -10.73 9.40
C THR A 151 -6.59 -11.27 8.00
N LYS A 152 -5.82 -12.33 7.80
CA LYS A 152 -5.73 -13.09 6.54
C LYS A 152 -7.13 -13.36 5.98
N PRO A 153 -7.41 -13.03 4.72
CA PRO A 153 -8.72 -13.29 4.13
C PRO A 153 -8.89 -14.79 3.86
N ALA A 154 -9.98 -15.37 4.36
CA ALA A 154 -10.40 -16.71 3.97
C ALA A 154 -11.19 -16.60 2.65
N LEU A 155 -10.50 -16.63 1.52
CA LEU A 155 -11.10 -16.62 0.19
C LEU A 155 -11.14 -18.04 -0.36
N ASP A 156 -12.30 -18.41 -0.94
CA ASP A 156 -12.41 -19.68 -1.67
C ASP A 156 -11.55 -19.62 -2.95
N SER A 157 -10.88 -20.72 -3.28
CA SER A 157 -10.20 -20.87 -4.58
C SER A 157 -11.19 -20.67 -5.72
N PHE A 158 -10.82 -19.85 -6.72
CA PHE A 158 -11.63 -19.61 -7.91
C PHE A 158 -11.94 -20.91 -8.64
N GLU A 159 -10.93 -21.75 -8.83
CA GLU A 159 -11.11 -23.05 -9.47
C GLU A 159 -11.99 -23.98 -8.62
N GLY A 160 -11.79 -24.03 -7.31
CA GLY A 160 -12.62 -24.83 -6.40
C GLY A 160 -14.09 -24.44 -6.42
N LYS A 161 -14.37 -23.13 -6.56
CA LYS A 161 -15.75 -22.59 -6.55
C LYS A 161 -16.46 -22.71 -7.90
N TYR A 162 -15.76 -22.51 -9.01
CA TYR A 162 -16.36 -22.40 -10.34
C TYR A 162 -15.97 -23.55 -11.28
N GLY A 163 -15.03 -24.41 -10.89
CA GLY A 163 -14.47 -25.47 -11.76
C GLY A 163 -13.74 -24.90 -12.98
N LYS A 164 -13.17 -23.68 -12.86
CA LYS A 164 -12.55 -22.91 -13.93
C LYS A 164 -11.24 -22.30 -13.47
N ARG A 165 -10.21 -22.37 -14.29
CA ARG A 165 -8.92 -21.72 -14.02
C ARG A 165 -9.02 -20.24 -14.38
N GLY A 166 -8.72 -19.36 -13.43
CA GLY A 166 -8.80 -17.92 -13.58
C GLY A 166 -7.43 -17.25 -13.63
N ALA A 167 -7.32 -16.16 -14.40
CA ALA A 167 -6.18 -15.26 -14.39
C ALA A 167 -6.63 -13.81 -14.21
N MET A 168 -5.72 -12.95 -13.76
CA MET A 168 -5.97 -11.51 -13.54
C MET A 168 -4.82 -10.68 -14.10
N ILE A 169 -5.18 -9.63 -14.82
CA ILE A 169 -4.30 -8.57 -15.30
C ILE A 169 -4.71 -7.26 -14.62
N SER A 170 -3.88 -6.75 -13.71
CA SER A 170 -4.16 -5.50 -13.00
C SER A 170 -2.86 -4.83 -12.56
N ALA A 171 -2.86 -3.49 -12.50
CA ALA A 171 -1.80 -2.70 -11.87
C ALA A 171 -2.08 -2.43 -10.38
N VAL A 172 -3.27 -2.77 -9.88
CA VAL A 172 -3.75 -2.45 -8.53
C VAL A 172 -3.43 -3.59 -7.57
N ASP A 173 -2.65 -3.30 -6.53
CA ASP A 173 -2.21 -4.29 -5.54
C ASP A 173 -3.38 -5.00 -4.84
N LEU A 174 -4.46 -4.27 -4.54
CA LEU A 174 -5.67 -4.86 -3.97
C LEU A 174 -6.24 -5.99 -4.85
N LEU A 175 -6.33 -5.78 -6.15
CA LEU A 175 -6.85 -6.76 -7.10
C LEU A 175 -5.88 -7.94 -7.29
N LYS A 176 -4.58 -7.66 -7.36
CA LYS A 176 -3.54 -8.71 -7.35
C LYS A 176 -3.65 -9.56 -6.08
N GLY A 177 -3.84 -8.93 -4.92
CA GLY A 177 -4.04 -9.64 -3.66
C GLY A 177 -5.30 -10.51 -3.64
N ILE A 178 -6.41 -10.06 -4.24
CA ILE A 178 -7.61 -10.89 -4.42
C ILE A 178 -7.30 -12.08 -5.33
N ALA A 179 -6.59 -11.87 -6.43
CA ALA A 179 -6.19 -12.94 -7.34
C ALA A 179 -5.34 -14.00 -6.62
N VAL A 180 -4.31 -13.59 -5.88
CA VAL A 180 -3.47 -14.50 -5.10
C VAL A 180 -4.31 -15.24 -4.05
N GLY A 181 -5.15 -14.53 -3.30
CA GLY A 181 -6.00 -15.12 -2.25
C GLY A 181 -7.06 -16.08 -2.78
N THR A 182 -7.46 -15.95 -4.04
CA THR A 182 -8.39 -16.86 -4.74
C THR A 182 -7.69 -17.86 -5.66
N GLU A 183 -6.36 -17.97 -5.57
CA GLU A 183 -5.53 -18.88 -6.39
C GLU A 183 -5.63 -18.62 -7.89
N MET A 184 -6.05 -17.42 -8.30
CA MET A 184 -5.98 -16.99 -9.71
C MET A 184 -4.55 -16.60 -10.06
N LYS A 185 -4.17 -16.84 -11.31
CA LYS A 185 -2.86 -16.45 -11.84
C LYS A 185 -2.78 -14.94 -12.05
N VAL A 186 -1.86 -14.26 -11.39
CA VAL A 186 -1.54 -12.86 -11.71
C VAL A 186 -0.62 -12.84 -12.95
N ILE A 187 -1.01 -12.05 -13.95
CA ILE A 187 -0.26 -11.86 -15.19
C ILE A 187 0.33 -10.46 -15.18
N GLU A 188 1.64 -10.37 -15.11
CA GLU A 188 2.35 -9.10 -15.20
C GLU A 188 2.52 -8.66 -16.66
N VAL A 189 2.16 -7.41 -16.94
CA VAL A 189 2.27 -6.82 -18.27
C VAL A 189 3.21 -5.61 -18.21
N PRO A 190 4.35 -5.62 -18.91
CA PRO A 190 5.27 -4.48 -18.94
C PRO A 190 4.58 -3.18 -19.36
N GLY A 191 4.77 -2.12 -18.59
CA GLY A 191 4.15 -0.80 -18.85
C GLY A 191 2.65 -0.74 -18.53
N ALA A 192 2.09 -1.78 -17.90
CA ALA A 192 0.72 -1.71 -17.38
C ALA A 192 0.73 -1.06 -16.00
N ASP A 193 0.17 0.14 -15.92
CA ASP A 193 0.01 0.92 -14.69
C ASP A 193 -1.43 1.46 -14.60
N GLY A 194 -1.72 2.37 -13.65
CA GLY A 194 -3.02 3.01 -13.49
C GLY A 194 -3.19 4.29 -14.28
N THR A 195 -2.18 4.73 -15.04
CA THR A 195 -2.18 6.03 -15.73
C THR A 195 -2.93 6.01 -17.07
N LEU A 196 -3.13 7.23 -17.64
CA LEU A 196 -3.72 7.39 -18.97
C LEU A 196 -2.89 6.69 -20.06
N GLU A 197 -1.58 6.65 -19.91
CA GLU A 197 -0.65 6.09 -20.90
C GLU A 197 -0.32 4.60 -20.61
N THR A 198 -1.14 3.92 -19.81
CA THR A 198 -0.97 2.49 -19.52
C THR A 198 -0.91 1.67 -20.82
N ASN A 199 -0.22 0.52 -20.78
CA ASN A 199 -0.09 -0.37 -21.93
C ASN A 199 -1.40 -1.16 -22.20
N TYR A 200 -2.39 -0.52 -22.84
CA TYR A 200 -3.69 -1.12 -23.18
C TYR A 200 -3.52 -2.33 -24.11
N GLU A 201 -2.72 -2.18 -25.17
CA GLU A 201 -2.46 -3.24 -26.15
C GLU A 201 -1.81 -4.46 -25.49
N GLY A 202 -0.81 -4.24 -24.63
CA GLY A 202 -0.16 -5.32 -23.90
C GLY A 202 -1.11 -6.07 -22.97
N LYS A 203 -2.04 -5.35 -22.31
CA LYS A 203 -3.09 -6.00 -21.49
C LYS A 203 -4.02 -6.88 -22.36
N ALA A 204 -4.44 -6.37 -23.52
CA ALA A 204 -5.28 -7.12 -24.44
C ALA A 204 -4.57 -8.36 -25.00
N GLN A 205 -3.33 -8.22 -25.46
CA GLN A 205 -2.52 -9.33 -25.98
C GLN A 205 -2.27 -10.39 -24.91
N ALA A 206 -1.95 -9.99 -23.67
CA ALA A 206 -1.76 -10.90 -22.56
C ALA A 206 -3.05 -11.68 -22.24
N ALA A 207 -4.22 -11.02 -22.28
CA ALA A 207 -5.50 -11.68 -22.07
C ALA A 207 -5.78 -12.74 -23.13
N VAL A 208 -5.58 -12.42 -24.41
CA VAL A 208 -5.74 -13.37 -25.52
C VAL A 208 -4.79 -14.55 -25.37
N LYS A 209 -3.52 -14.30 -25.06
CA LYS A 209 -2.52 -15.35 -24.85
C LYS A 209 -2.93 -16.30 -23.74
N VAL A 210 -3.33 -15.77 -22.58
CA VAL A 210 -3.73 -16.55 -21.41
C VAL A 210 -4.90 -17.49 -21.74
N LEU A 211 -5.88 -17.02 -22.51
CA LEU A 211 -7.05 -17.80 -22.88
C LEU A 211 -6.77 -18.85 -23.98
N LEU A 212 -5.92 -18.52 -24.96
CA LEU A 212 -5.72 -19.36 -26.13
C LEU A 212 -4.50 -20.30 -26.03
N GLU A 213 -3.44 -19.86 -25.36
CA GLU A 213 -2.17 -20.58 -25.31
C GLU A 213 -1.90 -21.22 -23.94
N ASP A 214 -2.25 -20.52 -22.84
CA ASP A 214 -1.97 -20.96 -21.47
C ASP A 214 -3.10 -21.75 -20.83
N GLU A 215 -4.20 -22.01 -21.59
CA GLU A 215 -5.34 -22.85 -21.21
C GLU A 215 -6.10 -22.39 -19.95
N TYR A 216 -6.18 -21.07 -19.70
CA TYR A 216 -7.09 -20.52 -18.70
C TYR A 216 -8.49 -20.33 -19.26
N ASP A 217 -9.50 -20.55 -18.43
CA ASP A 217 -10.92 -20.44 -18.82
C ASP A 217 -11.48 -19.04 -18.67
N PHE A 218 -10.84 -18.22 -17.81
CA PHE A 218 -11.32 -16.89 -17.44
C PHE A 218 -10.14 -15.94 -17.22
N VAL A 219 -10.24 -14.71 -17.72
CA VAL A 219 -9.30 -13.64 -17.42
C VAL A 219 -10.05 -12.37 -17.01
N TYR A 220 -9.65 -11.79 -15.88
CA TYR A 220 -10.11 -10.48 -15.45
C TYR A 220 -9.06 -9.43 -15.85
N VAL A 221 -9.44 -8.51 -16.73
CA VAL A 221 -8.57 -7.40 -17.16
C VAL A 221 -9.05 -6.11 -16.53
N HIS A 222 -8.20 -5.51 -15.72
CA HIS A 222 -8.49 -4.24 -15.05
C HIS A 222 -7.80 -3.07 -15.74
N VAL A 223 -8.58 -2.02 -16.03
CA VAL A 223 -8.08 -0.75 -16.54
C VAL A 223 -8.54 0.37 -15.63
N GLU A 224 -7.63 0.97 -14.89
CA GLU A 224 -7.89 1.97 -13.85
C GLU A 224 -7.91 3.41 -14.40
N ALA A 225 -7.28 3.63 -15.56
CA ALA A 225 -7.08 4.97 -16.13
C ALA A 225 -8.33 5.86 -16.16
N PRO A 226 -9.55 5.39 -16.54
CA PRO A 226 -10.74 6.24 -16.51
C PRO A 226 -11.12 6.70 -15.09
N ASP A 227 -10.88 5.88 -14.07
CA ASP A 227 -11.15 6.21 -12.67
C ASP A 227 -10.14 7.25 -12.16
N GLU A 228 -8.85 7.01 -12.37
CA GLU A 228 -7.77 7.91 -12.00
C GLU A 228 -7.92 9.30 -12.64
N MET A 229 -8.30 9.36 -13.91
CA MET A 229 -8.55 10.65 -14.58
C MET A 229 -9.79 11.35 -14.02
N GLY A 230 -10.76 10.58 -13.51
CA GLY A 230 -11.91 11.10 -12.76
C GLY A 230 -11.48 11.74 -11.44
N HIS A 231 -10.64 11.07 -10.66
CA HIS A 231 -10.09 11.59 -9.40
C HIS A 231 -9.25 12.85 -9.60
N GLN A 232 -8.50 12.95 -10.70
CA GLN A 232 -7.77 14.16 -11.07
C GLN A 232 -8.68 15.32 -11.52
N GLY A 233 -9.99 15.13 -11.64
CA GLY A 233 -10.94 16.14 -12.10
C GLY A 233 -10.80 16.52 -13.57
N SER A 234 -10.12 15.70 -14.38
CA SER A 234 -9.87 15.98 -15.79
C SER A 234 -10.86 15.26 -16.70
N LEU A 235 -11.93 15.95 -17.10
CA LEU A 235 -12.93 15.43 -18.01
C LEU A 235 -12.34 15.00 -19.36
N GLU A 236 -11.45 15.81 -19.94
CA GLU A 236 -10.81 15.53 -21.24
C GLU A 236 -9.99 14.24 -21.19
N LYS A 237 -9.13 14.08 -20.15
CA LYS A 237 -8.34 12.87 -19.98
C LYS A 237 -9.20 11.65 -19.69
N LYS A 238 -10.31 11.81 -18.94
CA LYS A 238 -11.24 10.71 -18.67
C LYS A 238 -11.91 10.21 -19.95
N ILE A 239 -12.37 11.13 -20.82
CA ILE A 239 -12.93 10.78 -22.14
C ILE A 239 -11.89 10.01 -22.96
N LYS A 240 -10.66 10.55 -23.04
CA LYS A 240 -9.55 9.90 -23.77
C LYS A 240 -9.24 8.51 -23.24
N ALA A 241 -9.23 8.33 -21.91
CA ALA A 241 -9.00 7.01 -21.29
C ALA A 241 -10.11 6.00 -21.65
N ILE A 242 -11.35 6.44 -21.81
CA ILE A 242 -12.48 5.59 -22.24
C ILE A 242 -12.39 5.28 -23.74
N GLU A 243 -11.95 6.21 -24.56
CA GLU A 243 -11.78 6.01 -26.00
C GLU A 243 -10.64 5.03 -26.35
N TYR A 244 -9.69 4.82 -25.42
CA TYR A 244 -8.59 3.84 -25.58
C TYR A 244 -9.00 2.40 -25.25
N LEU A 245 -10.17 2.17 -24.64
CA LEU A 245 -10.71 0.86 -24.30
C LEU A 245 -11.46 0.25 -25.49
#